data_814585d3322bd08385d93900b45d9a04
#
_entry.id   814585d3322bd08385d93900b45d9a04
#
_cell.length_a   1.000
_cell.length_b   1.000
_cell.length_c   1.000
_cell.angle_alpha   90.00
_cell.angle_beta   90.00
_cell.angle_gamma   90.00
#
_symmetry.space_group_name_H-M   'P 1'
#
loop_
_entity.id
_entity.type
_entity.pdbx_description
1 polymer ?
#
loop_
_entity_poly.entity_id
_entity_poly.type
_entity_poly.pdbx_seq_one_letter_code
_entity_poly.pdbx_strand_id
1 'polypeptide(L)'
;APVSSKAKIDANNNSNEIIFAAQFSSNLILAGTNNQTHLFYPSAYDAGIPGMTRDFFNGRPFRRLRPTDYTIDIYDKINDSRFFKSFQTALYRNVASNAGLPVFTASDAPEPGLIGKPRVGLGDTAAIYIVNPENMPLLTSDISSMRYYRVYARYKQSTPGGAISSDFNGNKYLTLLKFADPIRLTNTNNEARGIRNGVFVRLADTYLMLAEAYGRNNDYANALFYVNVLRNRAAYKTNEARSPQIWQFMGGPNTLANTSANNLADLTLFTTNAASEHYPPTVTTTAQRFIHFILNERTRELCGEFYRWEDLVRTETLYDRTKLYNLDVSPSFATFHKLRPIPLLQMLAQTVNGQPMSAADMAAYQNPGY
;
A
#
# COMPACT_ATOMS: atom_id res chain seq x y z
N ALA A 1 10.60 -8.43 0.58
CA ALA A 1 10.45 -9.19 1.83
C ALA A 1 10.58 -8.25 3.00
N PRO A 2 9.79 -8.41 4.06
CA PRO A 2 9.94 -7.59 5.26
C PRO A 2 11.37 -7.72 5.77
N VAL A 3 11.93 -6.58 6.17
CA VAL A 3 13.28 -6.55 6.71
C VAL A 3 13.27 -7.24 8.06
N SER A 4 13.93 -8.38 8.18
CA SER A 4 13.89 -9.22 9.38
C SER A 4 15.13 -9.10 10.25
N SER A 5 16.14 -8.31 9.87
CA SER A 5 17.38 -8.17 10.61
C SER A 5 18.05 -6.82 10.36
N LYS A 6 18.93 -6.42 11.30
CA LYS A 6 19.76 -5.21 11.15
C LYS A 6 20.61 -5.25 9.87
N ALA A 7 21.18 -6.39 9.52
CA ALA A 7 21.97 -6.54 8.30
C ALA A 7 21.15 -6.20 7.03
N LYS A 8 19.87 -6.57 6.97
CA LYS A 8 19.00 -6.20 5.86
C LYS A 8 18.63 -4.72 5.86
N ILE A 9 18.45 -4.10 7.03
CA ILE A 9 18.27 -2.65 7.14
C ILE A 9 19.50 -1.93 6.62
N ASP A 10 20.68 -2.34 7.06
CA ASP A 10 21.95 -1.73 6.64
C ASP A 10 22.15 -1.90 5.11
N ALA A 11 21.85 -3.07 4.56
CA ALA A 11 21.92 -3.31 3.12
C ALA A 11 20.94 -2.43 2.34
N ASN A 12 19.73 -2.23 2.85
CA ASN A 12 18.75 -1.33 2.23
C ASN A 12 19.18 0.14 2.34
N ASN A 13 19.70 0.56 3.49
CA ASN A 13 20.17 1.93 3.71
C ASN A 13 21.36 2.30 2.81
N ASN A 14 22.16 1.31 2.43
CA ASN A 14 23.34 1.45 1.56
C ASN A 14 23.07 1.01 0.12
N SER A 15 21.80 0.90 -0.30
CA SER A 15 21.45 0.52 -1.66
C SER A 15 21.88 1.60 -2.66
N ASN A 16 22.53 1.20 -3.75
CA ASN A 16 22.90 2.06 -4.87
C ASN A 16 21.68 2.65 -5.62
N GLU A 17 20.46 2.19 -5.32
CA GLU A 17 19.23 2.77 -5.84
C GLU A 17 18.80 4.04 -5.10
N ILE A 18 19.34 4.33 -3.91
CA ILE A 18 19.01 5.51 -3.12
C ILE A 18 19.83 6.69 -3.60
N ILE A 19 19.16 7.76 -4.02
CA ILE A 19 19.79 9.01 -4.46
C ILE A 19 19.82 10.01 -3.31
N PHE A 20 18.70 10.10 -2.54
CA PHE A 20 18.61 11.03 -1.42
C PHE A 20 17.77 10.42 -0.28
N ALA A 21 18.29 10.49 0.95
CA ALA A 21 17.60 9.99 2.14
C ALA A 21 17.97 10.80 3.40
N ALA A 22 17.00 10.93 4.31
CA ALA A 22 17.29 11.32 5.68
C ALA A 22 17.90 10.12 6.41
N GLN A 23 19.07 10.32 7.00
CA GLN A 23 19.78 9.29 7.74
C GLN A 23 19.34 9.27 9.19
N PHE A 24 19.12 8.07 9.72
CA PHE A 24 18.78 7.84 11.12
C PHE A 24 19.82 6.93 11.76
N SER A 25 20.08 7.15 13.06
CA SER A 25 21.11 6.44 13.80
C SER A 25 20.51 5.58 14.92
N SER A 26 21.15 4.47 15.22
CA SER A 26 20.87 3.69 16.44
C SER A 26 21.50 4.31 17.71
N ASN A 27 22.33 5.34 17.57
CA ASN A 27 22.87 6.08 18.71
C ASN A 27 21.78 7.01 19.28
N LEU A 28 21.45 6.84 20.57
CA LEU A 28 20.43 7.61 21.26
C LEU A 28 20.69 9.12 21.24
N ILE A 29 21.93 9.54 21.27
CA ILE A 29 22.34 10.95 21.27
C ILE A 29 22.09 11.58 19.88
N LEU A 30 22.30 10.82 18.81
CA LEU A 30 22.19 11.27 17.43
C LEU A 30 20.82 10.99 16.80
N ALA A 31 19.97 10.26 17.51
CA ALA A 31 18.74 9.71 16.95
C ALA A 31 17.63 10.76 16.70
N GLY A 32 17.64 11.90 17.39
CA GLY A 32 16.61 12.94 17.26
C GLY A 32 15.20 12.39 17.49
N THR A 33 14.24 12.82 16.67
CA THR A 33 12.83 12.35 16.71
C THR A 33 12.63 11.01 16.02
N ASN A 34 13.62 10.50 15.30
CA ASN A 34 13.66 9.23 14.57
C ASN A 34 12.60 9.02 13.48
N ASN A 35 12.78 7.94 12.70
CA ASN A 35 11.84 7.56 11.67
C ASN A 35 10.63 6.83 12.27
N GLN A 36 9.44 7.39 12.10
CA GLN A 36 8.17 6.81 12.56
C GLN A 36 7.28 6.30 11.42
N THR A 37 7.73 6.30 10.18
CA THR A 37 6.91 5.92 9.03
C THR A 37 6.35 4.49 9.12
N HIS A 38 7.08 3.59 9.79
CA HIS A 38 6.64 2.21 10.03
C HIS A 38 5.34 2.10 10.85
N LEU A 39 4.95 3.13 11.58
CA LEU A 39 3.73 3.15 12.40
C LEU A 39 2.46 3.49 11.59
N PHE A 40 2.61 4.13 10.43
CA PHE A 40 1.48 4.74 9.73
C PHE A 40 0.62 3.75 8.98
N TYR A 41 1.21 2.66 8.49
CA TYR A 41 0.59 1.71 7.57
C TYR A 41 -0.04 0.47 8.21
N PRO A 42 0.40 -0.04 9.38
CA PRO A 42 -0.16 -1.27 9.93
C PRO A 42 -1.65 -1.16 10.22
N SER A 43 -2.42 -2.17 9.79
CA SER A 43 -3.82 -2.37 10.16
C SER A 43 -3.93 -2.87 11.62
N ALA A 44 -5.13 -2.89 12.19
CA ALA A 44 -5.35 -3.37 13.57
C ALA A 44 -5.21 -4.90 13.66
N TYR A 45 -4.03 -5.44 13.41
CA TYR A 45 -3.74 -6.87 13.47
C TYR A 45 -3.68 -7.40 14.92
N ASP A 46 -3.31 -6.56 15.87
CA ASP A 46 -3.16 -6.86 17.30
C ASP A 46 -4.49 -6.86 18.06
N ALA A 47 -5.61 -6.72 17.36
CA ALA A 47 -6.95 -6.73 17.93
C ALA A 47 -7.93 -7.61 17.12
N GLY A 48 -8.64 -8.48 17.80
CA GLY A 48 -9.71 -9.31 17.23
C GLY A 48 -9.25 -10.51 16.38
N ILE A 49 -7.95 -10.82 16.38
CA ILE A 49 -7.40 -12.03 15.77
C ILE A 49 -6.85 -12.91 16.87
N PRO A 50 -7.46 -14.11 17.15
CA PRO A 50 -6.93 -15.01 18.16
C PRO A 50 -5.47 -15.37 17.91
N GLY A 51 -4.67 -15.44 18.97
CA GLY A 51 -3.26 -15.80 18.89
C GLY A 51 -2.33 -14.72 18.30
N MET A 52 -2.85 -13.49 18.13
CA MET A 52 -2.07 -12.34 17.68
C MET A 52 -1.91 -11.30 18.80
N THR A 53 -0.72 -10.77 18.93
CA THR A 53 -0.41 -9.63 19.78
C THR A 53 0.58 -8.72 19.06
N ARG A 54 0.77 -7.52 19.60
CA ARG A 54 1.76 -6.58 19.04
C ARG A 54 3.16 -7.14 19.11
N ASP A 55 3.87 -7.03 18.00
CA ASP A 55 5.26 -7.46 17.87
C ASP A 55 6.10 -6.45 17.07
N PHE A 56 7.41 -6.68 17.04
CA PHE A 56 8.35 -5.82 16.30
C PHE A 56 8.16 -5.88 14.79
N PHE A 57 7.81 -7.06 14.28
CA PHE A 57 7.68 -7.29 12.84
C PHE A 57 6.51 -6.52 12.23
N ASN A 58 5.33 -6.65 12.83
CA ASN A 58 4.12 -5.98 12.36
C ASN A 58 4.05 -4.52 12.82
N GLY A 59 4.77 -4.16 13.89
CA GLY A 59 4.86 -2.82 14.43
C GLY A 59 3.60 -2.37 15.21
N ARG A 60 3.60 -1.12 15.65
CA ARG A 60 2.45 -0.52 16.35
C ARG A 60 1.47 0.07 15.34
N PRO A 61 0.19 -0.35 15.30
CA PRO A 61 -0.76 0.10 14.30
C PRO A 61 -1.32 1.50 14.61
N PHE A 62 -0.77 2.55 14.00
CA PHE A 62 -1.33 3.90 14.06
C PHE A 62 -2.49 4.10 13.06
N ARG A 63 -2.59 3.27 12.03
CA ARG A 63 -3.67 3.29 11.05
C ARG A 63 -3.88 4.65 10.39
N ARG A 64 -2.80 5.33 10.04
CA ARG A 64 -2.85 6.68 9.45
C ARG A 64 -3.04 6.65 7.94
N LEU A 65 -2.51 5.62 7.28
CA LEU A 65 -2.51 5.48 5.84
C LEU A 65 -2.93 4.06 5.45
N ARG A 66 -3.87 3.96 4.53
CA ARG A 66 -4.34 2.69 3.96
C ARG A 66 -4.43 2.80 2.43
N PRO A 67 -4.31 1.68 1.68
CA PRO A 67 -4.55 1.69 0.25
C PRO A 67 -6.04 1.98 -0.05
N THR A 68 -6.30 2.72 -1.12
CA THR A 68 -7.63 2.84 -1.72
C THR A 68 -7.93 1.60 -2.57
N ASP A 69 -9.20 1.39 -2.93
CA ASP A 69 -9.58 0.31 -3.85
C ASP A 69 -8.85 0.43 -5.18
N TYR A 70 -8.74 1.64 -5.74
CA TYR A 70 -7.92 1.90 -6.92
C TYR A 70 -6.49 1.40 -6.76
N THR A 71 -5.85 1.64 -5.60
CA THR A 71 -4.48 1.16 -5.34
C THR A 71 -4.38 -0.36 -5.38
N ILE A 72 -5.42 -1.06 -4.93
CA ILE A 72 -5.47 -2.52 -4.97
C ILE A 72 -5.70 -3.01 -6.42
N ASP A 73 -6.55 -2.34 -7.18
CA ASP A 73 -6.99 -2.78 -8.50
C ASP A 73 -5.99 -2.51 -9.61
N ILE A 74 -5.14 -1.49 -9.44
CA ILE A 74 -4.19 -1.09 -10.48
C ILE A 74 -3.07 -2.12 -10.74
N TYR A 75 -2.83 -3.05 -9.81
CA TYR A 75 -1.81 -4.08 -9.98
C TYR A 75 -2.32 -5.28 -10.77
N ASP A 76 -1.54 -5.74 -11.74
CA ASP A 76 -1.65 -7.10 -12.27
C ASP A 76 -1.13 -8.08 -11.20
N LYS A 77 -2.06 -8.63 -10.41
CA LYS A 77 -1.71 -9.51 -9.29
C LYS A 77 -1.12 -10.85 -9.75
N ILE A 78 -1.26 -11.19 -11.04
CA ILE A 78 -0.71 -12.42 -11.63
C ILE A 78 0.76 -12.21 -12.02
N ASN A 79 1.04 -11.19 -12.79
CA ASN A 79 2.34 -11.00 -13.42
C ASN A 79 3.27 -10.03 -12.66
N ASP A 80 2.70 -9.13 -11.83
CA ASP A 80 3.43 -8.10 -11.10
C ASP A 80 3.63 -8.47 -9.64
N SER A 81 4.86 -8.79 -9.26
CA SER A 81 5.21 -9.17 -7.89
C SER A 81 5.17 -8.02 -6.89
N ARG A 82 5.08 -6.76 -7.35
CA ARG A 82 5.05 -5.60 -6.45
C ARG A 82 3.85 -5.63 -5.50
N PHE A 83 2.70 -6.18 -5.93
CA PHE A 83 1.55 -6.32 -5.05
C PHE A 83 1.89 -7.16 -3.80
N PHE A 84 2.33 -8.41 -4.00
CA PHE A 84 2.64 -9.33 -2.90
C PHE A 84 3.89 -8.95 -2.10
N LYS A 85 4.81 -8.20 -2.70
CA LYS A 85 6.00 -7.66 -2.02
C LYS A 85 5.70 -6.41 -1.20
N SER A 86 4.67 -5.66 -1.59
CA SER A 86 4.30 -4.41 -0.93
C SER A 86 3.21 -4.57 0.12
N PHE A 87 2.27 -5.51 -0.07
CA PHE A 87 1.12 -5.64 0.81
C PHE A 87 1.12 -6.96 1.58
N GLN A 88 0.81 -6.88 2.87
CA GLN A 88 0.67 -8.03 3.74
C GLN A 88 -0.70 -8.65 3.55
N THR A 89 -0.73 -9.89 3.04
CA THR A 89 -1.94 -10.66 2.81
C THR A 89 -2.14 -11.78 3.83
N ALA A 90 -1.13 -12.08 4.64
CA ALA A 90 -1.20 -13.09 5.69
C ALA A 90 -0.61 -12.59 7.00
N LEU A 91 -1.23 -12.97 8.10
CA LEU A 91 -0.79 -12.70 9.46
C LEU A 91 -0.55 -14.03 10.18
N TYR A 92 0.58 -14.14 10.87
CA TYR A 92 1.04 -15.38 11.48
C TYR A 92 0.88 -15.33 12.99
N ARG A 93 0.36 -16.42 13.59
CA ARG A 93 0.22 -16.51 15.03
C ARG A 93 1.56 -16.27 15.74
N ASN A 94 1.58 -15.29 16.66
CA ASN A 94 2.78 -14.90 17.40
C ASN A 94 2.66 -15.04 18.94
N VAL A 95 1.50 -15.49 19.45
CA VAL A 95 1.29 -15.77 20.86
C VAL A 95 1.54 -17.25 21.12
N ALA A 96 2.46 -17.58 22.01
CA ALA A 96 2.81 -18.95 22.34
C ALA A 96 1.74 -19.66 23.20
N SER A 97 1.04 -18.90 24.08
CA SER A 97 -0.05 -19.46 24.90
C SER A 97 -1.20 -19.96 24.03
N ASN A 98 -1.73 -21.15 24.38
CA ASN A 98 -2.90 -21.73 23.75
C ASN A 98 -4.22 -21.33 24.45
N ALA A 99 -4.16 -20.59 25.55
CA ALA A 99 -5.36 -20.19 26.31
C ALA A 99 -6.30 -19.33 25.47
N GLY A 100 -7.58 -19.70 25.45
CA GLY A 100 -8.63 -18.95 24.72
C GLY A 100 -8.57 -19.04 23.20
N LEU A 101 -7.71 -19.90 22.64
CA LEU A 101 -7.67 -20.09 21.19
C LEU A 101 -8.78 -21.04 20.71
N PRO A 102 -9.35 -20.84 19.51
CA PRO A 102 -10.22 -21.82 18.88
C PRO A 102 -9.48 -23.14 18.66
N VAL A 103 -10.08 -24.23 19.09
CA VAL A 103 -9.54 -25.59 19.00
C VAL A 103 -10.35 -26.45 18.02
N PHE A 104 -9.73 -27.51 17.54
CA PHE A 104 -10.46 -28.53 16.79
C PHE A 104 -11.50 -29.24 17.67
N THR A 105 -12.67 -29.45 17.11
CA THR A 105 -13.76 -30.22 17.69
C THR A 105 -13.83 -31.60 17.03
N ALA A 106 -14.64 -32.49 17.56
CA ALA A 106 -14.85 -33.82 16.95
C ALA A 106 -15.43 -33.73 15.52
N SER A 107 -16.12 -32.62 15.18
CA SER A 107 -16.78 -32.43 13.89
C SER A 107 -15.87 -31.83 12.82
N ASP A 108 -14.76 -31.18 13.20
CA ASP A 108 -13.91 -30.46 12.25
C ASP A 108 -12.41 -30.81 12.34
N ALA A 109 -12.02 -31.71 13.22
CA ALA A 109 -10.68 -32.21 13.32
C ALA A 109 -10.33 -33.09 12.10
N PRO A 110 -9.24 -32.80 11.36
CA PRO A 110 -8.76 -33.66 10.28
C PRO A 110 -8.45 -35.11 10.74
N GLU A 111 -8.02 -35.25 11.98
CA GLU A 111 -7.75 -36.54 12.63
C GLU A 111 -8.07 -36.48 14.14
N PRO A 112 -8.44 -37.59 14.77
CA PRO A 112 -8.83 -37.63 16.20
C PRO A 112 -7.78 -37.06 17.16
N GLY A 113 -6.50 -37.21 16.85
CA GLY A 113 -5.40 -36.70 17.66
C GLY A 113 -5.27 -35.19 17.72
N LEU A 114 -6.00 -34.44 16.90
CA LEU A 114 -6.05 -32.98 16.90
C LEU A 114 -7.19 -32.39 17.70
N ILE A 115 -8.18 -33.18 18.12
CA ILE A 115 -9.29 -32.71 18.95
C ILE A 115 -8.75 -32.04 20.22
N GLY A 116 -9.25 -30.84 20.52
CA GLY A 116 -8.79 -30.03 21.64
C GLY A 116 -7.48 -29.28 21.44
N LYS A 117 -6.76 -29.48 20.31
CA LYS A 117 -5.57 -28.70 19.96
C LYS A 117 -5.97 -27.45 19.19
N PRO A 118 -5.20 -26.34 19.32
CA PRO A 118 -5.44 -25.13 18.55
C PRO A 118 -5.46 -25.39 17.04
N ARG A 119 -6.43 -24.81 16.34
CA ARG A 119 -6.56 -24.92 14.86
C ARG A 119 -5.38 -24.38 14.09
N VAL A 120 -4.66 -23.40 14.66
CA VAL A 120 -3.49 -22.77 14.07
C VAL A 120 -2.34 -22.90 15.05
N GLY A 121 -1.22 -23.47 14.61
CA GLY A 121 0.03 -23.58 15.37
C GLY A 121 0.75 -22.23 15.53
N LEU A 122 1.69 -22.16 16.46
CA LEU A 122 2.56 -20.99 16.59
C LEU A 122 3.40 -20.85 15.32
N GLY A 123 3.39 -19.62 14.73
CA GLY A 123 4.07 -19.33 13.46
C GLY A 123 3.25 -19.67 12.21
N ASP A 124 2.13 -20.39 12.35
CA ASP A 124 1.23 -20.67 11.23
C ASP A 124 0.32 -19.47 10.94
N THR A 125 -0.29 -19.46 9.74
CA THR A 125 -1.18 -18.39 9.31
C THR A 125 -2.44 -18.34 10.17
N ALA A 126 -2.57 -17.28 10.97
CA ALA A 126 -3.74 -17.03 11.83
C ALA A 126 -4.87 -16.30 11.08
N ALA A 127 -4.52 -15.37 10.20
CA ALA A 127 -5.50 -14.64 9.41
C ALA A 127 -4.99 -14.36 7.99
N ILE A 128 -5.92 -14.23 7.04
CA ILE A 128 -5.64 -13.88 5.66
C ILE A 128 -6.54 -12.75 5.18
N TYR A 129 -6.01 -11.96 4.24
CA TYR A 129 -6.75 -10.97 3.45
C TYR A 129 -6.88 -11.48 2.02
N ILE A 130 -8.11 -11.66 1.54
CA ILE A 130 -8.41 -12.12 0.18
C ILE A 130 -8.87 -10.91 -0.63
N VAL A 131 -8.19 -10.66 -1.74
CA VAL A 131 -8.44 -9.50 -2.62
C VAL A 131 -9.10 -9.98 -3.91
N ASN A 132 -10.25 -10.61 -3.75
CA ASN A 132 -11.06 -11.07 -4.87
C ASN A 132 -11.73 -9.90 -5.61
N PRO A 133 -12.02 -10.01 -6.91
CA PRO A 133 -12.76 -9.00 -7.66
C PRO A 133 -14.26 -9.03 -7.27
N GLU A 134 -14.96 -7.92 -7.47
CA GLU A 134 -16.37 -7.77 -7.06
C GLU A 134 -17.31 -8.75 -7.79
N ASN A 135 -17.01 -9.07 -9.04
CA ASN A 135 -17.77 -10.04 -9.82
C ASN A 135 -17.53 -11.52 -9.42
N MET A 136 -16.63 -11.76 -8.45
CA MET A 136 -16.35 -13.08 -7.86
C MET A 136 -16.39 -13.01 -6.32
N PRO A 137 -17.53 -12.63 -5.71
CA PRO A 137 -17.64 -12.54 -4.27
C PRO A 137 -17.57 -13.94 -3.65
N LEU A 138 -16.89 -14.05 -2.51
CA LEU A 138 -16.83 -15.32 -1.77
C LEU A 138 -18.10 -15.54 -0.97
N LEU A 139 -18.54 -16.80 -0.87
CA LEU A 139 -19.63 -17.16 0.05
C LEU A 139 -19.15 -17.15 1.50
N THR A 140 -19.97 -16.63 2.40
CA THR A 140 -19.65 -16.62 3.84
C THR A 140 -19.54 -18.04 4.41
N SER A 141 -20.26 -19.03 3.86
CA SER A 141 -20.10 -20.44 4.17
C SER A 141 -18.68 -20.94 3.88
N ASP A 142 -18.16 -20.60 2.69
CA ASP A 142 -16.81 -21.04 2.27
C ASP A 142 -15.74 -20.37 3.14
N ILE A 143 -15.91 -19.08 3.44
CA ILE A 143 -15.03 -18.35 4.38
C ILE A 143 -15.01 -19.04 5.75
N SER A 144 -16.17 -19.43 6.27
CA SER A 144 -16.30 -20.08 7.60
C SER A 144 -15.69 -21.47 7.65
N SER A 145 -15.60 -22.17 6.52
CA SER A 145 -14.98 -23.49 6.41
C SER A 145 -13.44 -23.46 6.40
N MET A 146 -12.84 -22.29 6.17
CA MET A 146 -11.39 -22.15 6.12
C MET A 146 -10.77 -22.33 7.50
N ARG A 147 -9.58 -22.96 7.57
CA ARG A 147 -8.88 -23.28 8.83
C ARG A 147 -8.38 -22.08 9.63
N TYR A 148 -8.37 -20.89 9.05
CA TYR A 148 -7.81 -19.69 9.68
C TYR A 148 -8.70 -19.17 10.80
N TYR A 149 -8.13 -18.48 11.79
CA TYR A 149 -8.91 -17.83 12.83
C TYR A 149 -9.72 -16.65 12.31
N ARG A 150 -9.23 -15.97 11.29
CA ARG A 150 -9.94 -14.89 10.59
C ARG A 150 -9.62 -14.91 9.10
N VAL A 151 -10.64 -14.66 8.31
CA VAL A 151 -10.53 -14.41 6.87
C VAL A 151 -11.21 -13.07 6.59
N TYR A 152 -10.50 -12.18 5.99
CA TYR A 152 -11.01 -10.87 5.56
C TYR A 152 -11.13 -10.89 4.05
N ALA A 153 -12.36 -10.98 3.54
CA ALA A 153 -12.62 -10.94 2.11
C ALA A 153 -12.96 -9.52 1.67
N ARG A 154 -12.37 -9.09 0.55
CA ARG A 154 -12.70 -7.79 -0.05
C ARG A 154 -14.15 -7.75 -0.49
N TYR A 155 -14.63 -8.82 -1.12
CA TYR A 155 -16.02 -8.96 -1.54
C TYR A 155 -16.57 -10.31 -1.11
N LYS A 156 -17.69 -10.30 -0.42
CA LYS A 156 -18.39 -11.51 0.05
C LYS A 156 -19.90 -11.34 -0.04
N GLN A 157 -20.61 -12.48 -0.05
CA GLN A 157 -22.06 -12.55 -0.05
C GLN A 157 -22.54 -13.72 0.81
N SER A 158 -23.72 -13.61 1.39
CA SER A 158 -24.29 -14.68 2.23
C SER A 158 -24.87 -15.82 1.39
N THR A 159 -25.46 -15.48 0.24
CA THR A 159 -26.05 -16.42 -0.74
C THR A 159 -25.63 -16.03 -2.15
N PRO A 160 -25.55 -16.97 -3.10
CA PRO A 160 -25.26 -16.65 -4.48
C PRO A 160 -26.24 -15.60 -5.04
N GLY A 161 -25.69 -14.53 -5.63
CA GLY A 161 -26.47 -13.39 -6.16
C GLY A 161 -27.05 -12.44 -5.10
N GLY A 162 -26.74 -12.66 -3.81
CA GLY A 162 -27.12 -11.77 -2.72
C GLY A 162 -26.31 -10.47 -2.66
N ALA A 163 -26.66 -9.61 -1.70
CA ALA A 163 -25.94 -8.35 -1.48
C ALA A 163 -24.45 -8.57 -1.19
N ILE A 164 -23.60 -7.83 -1.87
CA ILE A 164 -22.16 -7.86 -1.69
C ILE A 164 -21.77 -6.94 -0.52
N SER A 165 -20.88 -7.42 0.32
CA SER A 165 -20.30 -6.68 1.44
C SER A 165 -18.78 -6.88 1.49
N SER A 166 -18.09 -6.07 2.29
CA SER A 166 -16.62 -6.15 2.46
C SER A 166 -16.25 -6.26 3.94
N ASP A 167 -15.21 -7.06 4.22
CA ASP A 167 -14.54 -7.06 5.52
C ASP A 167 -13.49 -5.94 5.64
N PHE A 168 -13.10 -5.34 4.51
CA PHE A 168 -12.13 -4.25 4.50
C PHE A 168 -12.79 -2.96 5.02
N ASN A 169 -12.12 -2.31 5.97
CA ASN A 169 -12.63 -1.09 6.59
C ASN A 169 -11.44 -0.28 7.19
N GLY A 170 -11.73 0.80 7.93
CA GLY A 170 -10.71 1.65 8.54
C GLY A 170 -9.78 0.97 9.55
N ASN A 171 -10.12 -0.25 10.00
CA ASN A 171 -9.32 -1.03 10.94
C ASN A 171 -8.69 -2.28 10.30
N LYS A 172 -9.33 -2.85 9.31
CA LYS A 172 -8.93 -4.10 8.64
C LYS A 172 -8.71 -3.83 7.16
N TYR A 173 -7.45 -3.76 6.75
CA TYR A 173 -7.01 -3.45 5.40
C TYR A 173 -5.61 -4.02 5.17
N LEU A 174 -5.14 -4.01 3.93
CA LEU A 174 -3.80 -4.47 3.59
C LEU A 174 -2.73 -3.52 4.15
N THR A 175 -1.90 -4.01 5.03
CA THR A 175 -0.73 -3.27 5.53
C THR A 175 0.32 -3.12 4.44
N LEU A 176 0.80 -1.89 4.18
CA LEU A 176 1.94 -1.66 3.31
C LEU A 176 3.25 -2.00 4.04
N LEU A 177 4.03 -2.92 3.49
CA LEU A 177 5.25 -3.45 4.11
C LEU A 177 6.52 -2.68 3.76
N LYS A 178 6.50 -1.76 2.82
CA LYS A 178 7.69 -1.03 2.37
C LYS A 178 8.44 -0.33 3.50
N PHE A 179 7.72 0.15 4.51
CA PHE A 179 8.27 0.86 5.65
C PHE A 179 8.36 0.01 6.92
N ALA A 180 8.06 -1.29 6.83
CA ALA A 180 8.19 -2.18 7.97
C ALA A 180 9.63 -2.11 8.53
N ASP A 181 9.73 -1.87 9.84
CA ASP A 181 11.00 -1.74 10.55
C ASP A 181 10.92 -2.56 11.83
N PRO A 182 11.42 -3.82 11.81
CA PRO A 182 11.37 -4.71 12.97
C PRO A 182 12.43 -4.37 14.03
N ILE A 183 13.34 -3.44 13.74
CA ILE A 183 14.40 -3.03 14.66
C ILE A 183 14.07 -1.65 15.21
N ARG A 184 13.98 -1.56 16.52
CA ARG A 184 13.70 -0.31 17.23
C ARG A 184 14.94 0.17 17.97
N LEU A 185 14.92 1.44 18.32
CA LEU A 185 15.97 2.07 19.10
C LEU A 185 16.11 1.43 20.49
N THR A 186 15.00 1.01 21.08
CA THR A 186 14.96 0.22 22.31
C THR A 186 14.20 -1.08 22.11
N ASN A 187 14.42 -2.06 22.96
CA ASN A 187 13.82 -3.40 22.85
C ASN A 187 12.43 -3.45 23.51
N THR A 188 11.48 -2.61 23.04
CA THR A 188 10.09 -2.63 23.50
C THR A 188 9.14 -2.60 22.31
N ASN A 189 8.05 -3.37 22.37
CA ASN A 189 7.03 -3.43 21.32
C ASN A 189 6.32 -2.08 21.06
N ASN A 190 6.37 -1.15 22.00
CA ASN A 190 5.78 0.18 21.89
C ASN A 190 6.76 1.26 21.46
N GLU A 191 8.05 0.93 21.29
CA GLU A 191 9.04 1.89 20.82
C GLU A 191 8.65 2.42 19.42
N ALA A 192 8.48 3.71 19.33
CA ALA A 192 8.07 4.38 18.09
C ALA A 192 9.25 4.74 17.18
N ARG A 193 10.47 4.80 17.75
CA ARG A 193 11.66 5.27 17.06
C ARG A 193 12.30 4.15 16.24
N GLY A 194 12.12 4.20 14.94
CA GLY A 194 12.80 3.33 13.98
C GLY A 194 14.18 3.87 13.58
N ILE A 195 15.03 3.00 13.08
CA ILE A 195 16.41 3.33 12.68
C ILE A 195 16.65 3.26 11.18
N ARG A 196 15.63 2.92 10.40
CA ARG A 196 15.73 2.91 8.93
C ARG A 196 15.83 4.33 8.38
N ASN A 197 16.63 4.51 7.34
CA ASN A 197 16.69 5.76 6.60
C ASN A 197 15.34 6.06 5.96
N GLY A 198 14.98 7.35 5.96
CA GLY A 198 13.82 7.86 5.22
C GLY A 198 14.24 8.19 3.79
N VAL A 199 13.90 7.35 2.83
CA VAL A 199 14.25 7.55 1.42
C VAL A 199 13.32 8.59 0.81
N PHE A 200 13.87 9.68 0.29
CA PHE A 200 13.15 10.73 -0.42
C PHE A 200 13.21 10.58 -1.93
N VAL A 201 14.36 10.17 -2.48
CA VAL A 201 14.54 9.99 -3.92
C VAL A 201 15.30 8.70 -4.18
N ARG A 202 14.80 7.89 -5.10
CA ARG A 202 15.43 6.66 -5.55
C ARG A 202 15.38 6.51 -7.06
N LEU A 203 16.27 5.71 -7.61
CA LEU A 203 16.49 5.55 -9.04
C LEU A 203 15.20 5.22 -9.84
N ALA A 204 14.27 4.47 -9.26
CA ALA A 204 12.99 4.17 -9.92
C ALA A 204 12.14 5.42 -10.17
N ASP A 205 12.18 6.42 -9.28
CA ASP A 205 11.52 7.70 -9.53
C ASP A 205 12.16 8.42 -10.71
N THR A 206 13.50 8.43 -10.82
CA THR A 206 14.23 9.00 -11.95
C THR A 206 13.85 8.33 -13.28
N TYR A 207 13.72 6.99 -13.31
CA TYR A 207 13.25 6.29 -14.50
C TYR A 207 11.83 6.71 -14.90
N LEU A 208 10.93 6.89 -13.95
CA LEU A 208 9.55 7.31 -14.23
C LEU A 208 9.46 8.77 -14.65
N MET A 209 10.30 9.66 -14.10
CA MET A 209 10.41 11.04 -14.56
C MET A 209 10.92 11.10 -16.00
N LEU A 210 11.95 10.32 -16.32
CA LEU A 210 12.50 10.26 -17.66
C LEU A 210 11.49 9.67 -18.67
N ALA A 211 10.78 8.61 -18.30
CA ALA A 211 9.70 8.05 -19.11
C ALA A 211 8.60 9.09 -19.38
N GLU A 212 8.19 9.85 -18.34
CA GLU A 212 7.22 10.93 -18.49
C GLU A 212 7.71 12.01 -19.46
N ALA A 213 8.97 12.43 -19.34
CA ALA A 213 9.55 13.46 -20.20
C ALA A 213 9.56 13.03 -21.68
N TYR A 214 9.97 11.79 -21.97
CA TYR A 214 9.93 11.26 -23.34
C TYR A 214 8.50 11.21 -23.89
N GLY A 215 7.54 10.69 -23.11
CA GLY A 215 6.17 10.58 -23.59
C GLY A 215 5.45 11.92 -23.73
N ARG A 216 5.79 12.93 -22.91
CA ARG A 216 5.31 14.33 -23.14
C ARG A 216 5.82 14.92 -24.44
N ASN A 217 6.96 14.45 -24.92
CA ASN A 217 7.52 14.80 -26.23
C ASN A 217 7.06 13.84 -27.34
N ASN A 218 6.04 13.01 -27.09
CA ASN A 218 5.51 11.98 -27.98
C ASN A 218 6.50 10.87 -28.37
N ASP A 219 7.64 10.77 -27.71
CA ASP A 219 8.58 9.67 -27.86
C ASP A 219 8.18 8.49 -26.94
N TYR A 220 7.09 7.84 -27.32
CA TYR A 220 6.53 6.74 -26.56
C TYR A 220 7.41 5.48 -26.54
N ALA A 221 8.27 5.32 -27.53
CA ALA A 221 9.20 4.18 -27.59
C ALA A 221 10.23 4.26 -26.45
N ASN A 222 10.89 5.39 -26.28
CA ASN A 222 11.82 5.61 -25.17
C ASN A 222 11.10 5.68 -23.84
N ALA A 223 9.90 6.25 -23.77
CA ALA A 223 9.09 6.23 -22.56
C ALA A 223 8.81 4.80 -22.06
N LEU A 224 8.38 3.91 -22.97
CA LEU A 224 8.13 2.51 -22.65
C LEU A 224 9.42 1.74 -22.32
N PHE A 225 10.54 2.06 -22.94
CA PHE A 225 11.82 1.46 -22.58
C PHE A 225 12.11 1.64 -21.09
N TYR A 226 12.02 2.86 -20.56
CA TYR A 226 12.31 3.15 -19.15
C TYR A 226 11.25 2.57 -18.20
N VAL A 227 9.97 2.59 -18.55
CA VAL A 227 8.92 1.90 -17.80
C VAL A 227 9.21 0.40 -17.73
N ASN A 228 9.61 -0.20 -18.86
CA ASN A 228 9.84 -1.64 -18.94
C ASN A 228 11.09 -2.11 -18.19
N VAL A 229 12.08 -1.26 -17.95
CA VAL A 229 13.16 -1.56 -17.00
C VAL A 229 12.58 -1.89 -15.63
N LEU A 230 11.62 -1.09 -15.14
CA LEU A 230 10.98 -1.32 -13.85
C LEU A 230 10.02 -2.52 -13.87
N ARG A 231 9.21 -2.64 -14.90
CA ARG A 231 8.25 -3.74 -15.04
C ARG A 231 8.93 -5.10 -15.19
N ASN A 232 10.07 -5.18 -15.91
CA ASN A 232 10.87 -6.40 -16.00
C ASN A 232 11.43 -6.81 -14.63
N ARG A 233 11.96 -5.85 -13.86
CA ARG A 233 12.39 -6.10 -12.48
C ARG A 233 11.22 -6.57 -11.60
N ALA A 234 10.04 -6.00 -11.79
CA ALA A 234 8.83 -6.26 -11.00
C ALA A 234 8.11 -7.56 -11.36
N ALA A 235 8.41 -8.16 -12.50
CA ALA A 235 7.75 -9.37 -12.96
C ALA A 235 7.94 -10.53 -11.98
N TYR A 236 6.93 -11.39 -11.91
CA TYR A 236 7.03 -12.65 -11.15
C TYR A 236 8.25 -13.47 -11.59
N LYS A 237 8.92 -14.04 -10.63
CA LYS A 237 10.04 -14.96 -10.86
C LYS A 237 9.75 -16.31 -10.23
N THR A 238 10.16 -17.37 -10.89
CA THR A 238 10.03 -18.75 -10.39
C THR A 238 10.54 -18.83 -8.95
N ASN A 239 9.80 -19.52 -8.10
CA ASN A 239 10.06 -19.70 -6.67
C ASN A 239 9.84 -18.46 -5.78
N GLU A 240 9.18 -17.43 -6.25
CA GLU A 240 8.69 -16.39 -5.33
C GLU A 240 7.65 -16.98 -4.37
N ALA A 241 7.84 -16.72 -3.07
CA ALA A 241 6.88 -17.14 -2.05
C ALA A 241 5.59 -16.34 -2.17
N ARG A 242 4.52 -17.00 -2.59
CA ARG A 242 3.14 -16.48 -2.55
C ARG A 242 2.27 -17.53 -1.86
N SER A 243 1.33 -17.12 -1.01
CA SER A 243 0.37 -18.06 -0.46
C SER A 243 -0.50 -18.63 -1.59
N PRO A 244 -0.49 -19.94 -1.85
CA PRO A 244 -1.27 -20.53 -2.94
C PRO A 244 -2.77 -20.22 -2.83
N GLN A 245 -3.33 -20.28 -1.61
CA GLN A 245 -4.75 -20.01 -1.38
C GLN A 245 -5.11 -18.55 -1.73
N ILE A 246 -4.32 -17.58 -1.27
CA ILE A 246 -4.57 -16.17 -1.59
C ILE A 246 -4.41 -15.93 -3.09
N TRP A 247 -3.40 -16.53 -3.68
CA TRP A 247 -3.09 -16.46 -5.10
C TRP A 247 -4.23 -16.97 -5.98
N GLN A 248 -4.77 -18.14 -5.64
CA GLN A 248 -5.88 -18.76 -6.37
C GLN A 248 -7.17 -17.93 -6.30
N PHE A 249 -7.48 -17.34 -5.16
CA PHE A 249 -8.63 -16.43 -5.02
C PHE A 249 -8.51 -15.15 -5.85
N MET A 250 -7.33 -14.84 -6.32
CA MET A 250 -7.09 -13.72 -7.24
C MET A 250 -7.06 -14.14 -8.72
N GLY A 251 -7.48 -15.37 -9.03
CA GLY A 251 -7.48 -15.91 -10.39
C GLY A 251 -6.13 -16.43 -10.88
N GLY A 252 -5.17 -16.61 -9.95
CA GLY A 252 -3.87 -17.18 -10.29
C GLY A 252 -3.93 -18.67 -10.57
N PRO A 253 -3.09 -19.20 -11.49
CA PRO A 253 -2.99 -20.64 -11.74
C PRO A 253 -2.32 -21.37 -10.57
N ASN A 254 -2.50 -22.69 -10.49
CA ASN A 254 -1.86 -23.51 -9.46
C ASN A 254 -0.32 -23.51 -9.57
N THR A 255 0.20 -23.36 -10.77
CA THR A 255 1.63 -23.22 -11.05
C THR A 255 1.87 -21.93 -11.82
N LEU A 256 2.88 -21.19 -11.43
CA LEU A 256 3.24 -19.94 -12.05
C LEU A 256 4.68 -20.01 -12.57
N ALA A 257 4.85 -19.71 -13.86
CA ALA A 257 6.15 -19.56 -14.51
C ALA A 257 6.64 -18.10 -14.39
N ASN A 258 7.84 -17.84 -14.90
CA ASN A 258 8.34 -16.48 -15.05
C ASN A 258 7.45 -15.71 -16.04
N THR A 259 6.91 -14.59 -15.61
CA THR A 259 5.94 -13.77 -16.34
C THR A 259 6.53 -12.45 -16.85
N SER A 260 7.86 -12.32 -16.95
CA SER A 260 8.50 -11.07 -17.34
C SER A 260 7.96 -10.50 -18.65
N ALA A 261 7.74 -11.33 -19.65
CA ALA A 261 7.16 -10.88 -20.92
C ALA A 261 5.71 -10.37 -20.77
N ASN A 262 4.91 -11.01 -19.92
CA ASN A 262 3.51 -10.64 -19.70
C ASN A 262 3.36 -9.37 -18.84
N ASN A 263 4.41 -8.98 -18.11
CA ASN A 263 4.38 -7.78 -17.28
C ASN A 263 4.84 -6.52 -18.03
N LEU A 264 5.39 -6.65 -19.24
CA LEU A 264 5.86 -5.50 -20.01
C LEU A 264 4.70 -4.62 -20.48
N ALA A 265 4.93 -3.34 -20.49
CA ALA A 265 4.01 -2.36 -21.06
C ALA A 265 4.24 -2.21 -22.57
N ASP A 266 3.16 -2.01 -23.30
CA ASP A 266 3.18 -1.66 -24.71
C ASP A 266 2.32 -0.43 -25.01
N LEU A 267 2.31 0.03 -26.24
CA LEU A 267 1.56 1.20 -26.69
C LEU A 267 0.04 1.08 -26.45
N THR A 268 -0.52 -0.12 -26.48
CA THR A 268 -1.97 -0.34 -26.38
C THR A 268 -2.52 0.13 -25.06
N LEU A 269 -1.69 0.11 -23.99
CA LEU A 269 -2.10 0.56 -22.65
C LEU A 269 -2.59 2.00 -22.62
N PHE A 270 -2.12 2.89 -23.51
CA PHE A 270 -2.54 4.29 -23.54
C PHE A 270 -3.01 4.78 -24.91
N THR A 271 -2.78 4.06 -26.00
CA THR A 271 -3.43 4.38 -27.28
C THR A 271 -4.89 3.95 -27.30
N THR A 272 -5.25 2.98 -26.47
CA THR A 272 -6.62 2.53 -26.24
C THR A 272 -7.12 2.94 -24.84
N ASN A 273 -8.40 2.74 -24.56
CA ASN A 273 -8.93 2.83 -23.20
C ASN A 273 -8.76 1.47 -22.50
N ALA A 274 -7.52 1.13 -22.15
CA ALA A 274 -7.22 -0.15 -21.52
C ALA A 274 -7.89 -0.27 -20.14
N ALA A 275 -8.74 -1.28 -19.96
CA ALA A 275 -9.51 -1.49 -18.72
C ALA A 275 -8.61 -1.65 -17.50
N SER A 276 -7.43 -2.28 -17.65
CA SER A 276 -6.43 -2.46 -16.58
C SER A 276 -5.85 -1.15 -16.03
N GLU A 277 -5.98 -0.05 -16.77
CA GLU A 277 -5.44 1.24 -16.38
C GLU A 277 -6.46 2.14 -15.67
N HIS A 278 -7.73 1.74 -15.62
CA HIS A 278 -8.79 2.46 -14.90
C HIS A 278 -8.79 3.98 -15.17
N TYR A 279 -8.70 4.38 -16.44
CA TYR A 279 -8.67 5.81 -16.78
C TYR A 279 -9.96 6.53 -16.37
N PRO A 280 -9.86 7.79 -15.87
CA PRO A 280 -11.06 8.59 -15.69
C PRO A 280 -11.85 8.71 -17.00
N PRO A 281 -13.18 8.72 -16.94
CA PRO A 281 -14.04 8.82 -18.15
C PRO A 281 -13.77 10.07 -19.00
N THR A 282 -13.23 11.12 -18.41
CA THR A 282 -12.86 12.38 -19.08
C THR A 282 -11.59 12.29 -19.92
N VAL A 283 -10.84 11.19 -19.80
CA VAL A 283 -9.55 11.00 -20.47
C VAL A 283 -9.76 10.30 -21.81
N THR A 284 -9.69 11.06 -22.91
CA THR A 284 -10.07 10.59 -24.24
C THR A 284 -8.94 10.54 -25.27
N THR A 285 -7.86 11.32 -25.08
CA THR A 285 -6.73 11.37 -26.02
C THR A 285 -5.57 10.48 -25.58
N THR A 286 -4.72 10.05 -26.52
CA THR A 286 -3.50 9.30 -26.24
C THR A 286 -2.58 10.05 -25.28
N ALA A 287 -2.37 11.35 -25.48
CA ALA A 287 -1.53 12.16 -24.60
C ALA A 287 -2.06 12.22 -23.16
N GLN A 288 -3.37 12.40 -22.98
CA GLN A 288 -3.99 12.36 -21.66
C GLN A 288 -3.84 10.97 -21.03
N ARG A 289 -4.15 9.90 -21.77
CA ARG A 289 -4.00 8.52 -21.26
C ARG A 289 -2.55 8.22 -20.88
N PHE A 290 -1.58 8.72 -21.66
CA PHE A 290 -0.18 8.53 -21.34
C PHE A 290 0.19 9.16 -19.97
N ILE A 291 -0.27 10.37 -19.66
CA ILE A 291 -0.05 10.98 -18.34
C ILE A 291 -0.68 10.13 -17.25
N HIS A 292 -1.92 9.67 -17.44
CA HIS A 292 -2.57 8.79 -16.47
C HIS A 292 -1.87 7.42 -16.35
N PHE A 293 -1.36 6.85 -17.45
CA PHE A 293 -0.57 5.64 -17.45
C PHE A 293 0.72 5.79 -16.60
N ILE A 294 1.45 6.89 -16.78
CA ILE A 294 2.63 7.18 -15.94
C ILE A 294 2.23 7.36 -14.47
N LEU A 295 1.15 8.06 -14.17
CA LEU A 295 0.64 8.19 -12.80
C LEU A 295 0.25 6.83 -12.19
N ASN A 296 -0.28 5.92 -13.00
CA ASN A 296 -0.59 4.56 -12.60
C ASN A 296 0.69 3.75 -12.33
N GLU A 297 1.69 3.88 -13.20
CA GLU A 297 2.99 3.22 -12.98
C GLU A 297 3.69 3.75 -11.73
N ARG A 298 3.64 5.06 -11.49
CA ARG A 298 4.10 5.67 -10.24
C ARG A 298 3.34 5.13 -9.02
N THR A 299 2.02 4.86 -9.14
CA THR A 299 1.27 4.19 -8.07
C THR A 299 1.80 2.79 -7.82
N ARG A 300 2.03 1.97 -8.86
CA ARG A 300 2.57 0.60 -8.72
C ARG A 300 3.96 0.60 -8.09
N GLU A 301 4.81 1.54 -8.46
CA GLU A 301 6.21 1.58 -8.03
C GLU A 301 6.40 2.34 -6.70
N LEU A 302 5.80 3.51 -6.56
CA LEU A 302 6.07 4.46 -5.48
C LEU A 302 4.95 4.53 -4.43
N CYS A 303 4.04 3.55 -4.40
CA CYS A 303 2.93 3.49 -3.45
C CYS A 303 3.42 3.72 -2.01
N GLY A 304 2.84 4.70 -1.33
CA GLY A 304 3.15 5.06 0.05
C GLY A 304 4.44 5.86 0.25
N GLU A 305 5.19 6.20 -0.79
CA GLU A 305 6.46 6.92 -0.70
C GLU A 305 6.31 8.45 -0.72
N PHE A 306 5.12 8.96 -0.42
CA PHE A 306 4.77 10.38 -0.23
C PHE A 306 4.83 11.28 -1.47
N TYR A 307 5.04 10.75 -2.66
CA TYR A 307 5.06 11.55 -3.91
C TYR A 307 3.68 11.92 -4.46
N ARG A 308 2.62 11.23 -4.00
CA ARG A 308 1.34 11.23 -4.72
C ARG A 308 0.69 12.59 -4.83
N TRP A 309 0.76 13.41 -3.79
CA TRP A 309 0.17 14.74 -3.81
C TRP A 309 0.80 15.62 -4.87
N GLU A 310 2.13 15.69 -4.87
CA GLU A 310 2.91 16.48 -5.82
C GLU A 310 2.70 16.00 -7.25
N ASP A 311 2.68 14.70 -7.48
CA ASP A 311 2.38 14.11 -8.79
C ASP A 311 1.02 14.54 -9.33
N LEU A 312 -0.01 14.50 -8.50
CA LEU A 312 -1.37 14.85 -8.91
C LEU A 312 -1.57 16.35 -9.09
N VAL A 313 -0.88 17.19 -8.27
CA VAL A 313 -0.93 18.65 -8.41
C VAL A 313 -0.22 19.09 -9.69
N ARG A 314 1.04 18.64 -9.92
CA ARG A 314 1.82 19.05 -11.09
C ARG A 314 1.27 18.57 -12.43
N THR A 315 0.45 17.52 -12.43
CA THR A 315 -0.24 17.01 -13.61
C THR A 315 -1.67 17.51 -13.74
N GLU A 316 -2.11 18.39 -12.83
CA GLU A 316 -3.47 18.96 -12.76
C GLU A 316 -4.59 17.91 -12.64
N THR A 317 -4.26 16.71 -12.13
CA THR A 317 -5.20 15.59 -12.02
C THR A 317 -5.69 15.36 -10.59
N LEU A 318 -5.28 16.18 -9.62
CA LEU A 318 -5.56 15.96 -8.20
C LEU A 318 -7.07 15.88 -7.92
N TYR A 319 -7.85 16.82 -8.43
CA TYR A 319 -9.28 16.86 -8.17
C TYR A 319 -9.98 15.63 -8.74
N ASP A 320 -9.83 15.39 -10.04
CA ASP A 320 -10.55 14.31 -10.74
C ASP A 320 -10.18 12.93 -10.21
N ARG A 321 -8.90 12.69 -10.00
CA ARG A 321 -8.44 11.39 -9.48
C ARG A 321 -8.82 11.18 -8.03
N THR A 322 -8.81 12.22 -7.18
CA THR A 322 -9.24 12.10 -5.78
C THR A 322 -10.74 11.84 -5.71
N LYS A 323 -11.54 12.57 -6.50
CA LYS A 323 -13.00 12.36 -6.54
C LYS A 323 -13.36 10.95 -7.00
N LEU A 324 -12.62 10.39 -7.94
CA LEU A 324 -12.90 9.07 -8.52
C LEU A 324 -12.36 7.92 -7.67
N TYR A 325 -11.16 8.04 -7.10
CA TYR A 325 -10.44 6.90 -6.53
C TYR A 325 -10.26 6.93 -5.01
N ASN A 326 -10.61 8.02 -4.34
CA ASN A 326 -10.55 8.11 -2.89
C ASN A 326 -11.93 8.43 -2.32
N LEU A 327 -12.75 7.40 -2.17
CA LEU A 327 -14.13 7.54 -1.74
C LEU A 327 -14.28 8.09 -0.32
N ASP A 328 -13.27 7.93 0.55
CA ASP A 328 -13.30 8.50 1.90
C ASP A 328 -13.23 10.03 1.88
N VAL A 329 -12.43 10.58 0.97
CA VAL A 329 -12.18 12.03 0.86
C VAL A 329 -13.10 12.70 -0.15
N SER A 330 -13.55 11.94 -1.15
CA SER A 330 -14.34 12.42 -2.28
C SER A 330 -15.51 13.36 -1.89
N PRO A 331 -16.32 13.07 -0.85
CA PRO A 331 -17.44 13.94 -0.52
C PRO A 331 -17.05 15.39 -0.21
N SER A 332 -15.94 15.58 0.51
CA SER A 332 -15.47 16.90 0.99
C SER A 332 -14.37 17.52 0.12
N PHE A 333 -13.88 16.81 -0.91
CA PHE A 333 -12.76 17.29 -1.72
C PHE A 333 -13.21 18.32 -2.76
N ALA A 334 -12.52 19.46 -2.82
CA ALA A 334 -12.83 20.57 -3.72
C ALA A 334 -11.60 20.98 -4.56
N THR A 335 -11.81 21.73 -5.62
CA THR A 335 -10.77 22.15 -6.57
C THR A 335 -9.68 23.02 -5.94
N PHE A 336 -10.01 23.80 -4.91
CA PHE A 336 -9.07 24.66 -4.22
C PHE A 336 -8.05 23.88 -3.38
N HIS A 337 -8.33 22.63 -3.00
CA HIS A 337 -7.41 21.80 -2.23
C HIS A 337 -6.08 21.48 -2.94
N LYS A 338 -5.93 21.87 -4.21
CA LYS A 338 -4.61 21.85 -4.88
C LYS A 338 -3.59 22.76 -4.20
N LEU A 339 -4.04 23.79 -3.52
CA LEU A 339 -3.26 24.61 -2.61
C LEU A 339 -3.52 24.14 -1.17
N ARG A 340 -2.60 24.42 -0.28
CA ARG A 340 -2.77 24.18 1.18
C ARG A 340 -3.13 25.48 1.87
N PRO A 341 -3.85 25.45 2.99
CA PRO A 341 -4.08 26.68 3.77
C PRO A 341 -2.74 27.25 4.26
N ILE A 342 -2.60 28.54 4.19
CA ILE A 342 -1.47 29.23 4.83
C ILE A 342 -1.69 29.15 6.34
N PRO A 343 -0.74 28.62 7.13
CA PRO A 343 -0.90 28.45 8.57
C PRO A 343 -1.14 29.79 9.28
N LEU A 344 -2.07 29.82 10.22
CA LEU A 344 -2.38 31.03 11.00
C LEU A 344 -1.12 31.62 11.64
N LEU A 345 -0.23 30.78 12.19
CA LEU A 345 1.03 31.25 12.79
C LEU A 345 1.93 31.97 11.77
N GLN A 346 1.91 31.58 10.51
CA GLN A 346 2.64 32.28 9.46
C GLN A 346 2.03 33.67 9.22
N MET A 347 0.72 33.77 9.15
CA MET A 347 0.02 35.04 8.95
C MET A 347 0.21 36.00 10.12
N LEU A 348 0.15 35.50 11.36
CA LEU A 348 0.39 36.29 12.57
C LEU A 348 1.84 36.80 12.68
N ALA A 349 2.79 36.16 12.02
CA ALA A 349 4.19 36.60 11.96
C ALA A 349 4.47 37.62 10.86
N GLN A 350 3.49 37.93 9.98
CA GLN A 350 3.63 38.88 8.89
C GLN A 350 3.17 40.30 9.32
N THR A 351 3.67 41.28 8.59
CA THR A 351 3.25 42.69 8.75
C THR A 351 2.82 43.26 7.42
N VAL A 352 1.83 44.16 7.47
CA VAL A 352 1.40 44.99 6.33
C VAL A 352 1.63 46.45 6.72
N ASN A 353 2.43 47.18 5.92
CA ASN A 353 2.83 48.56 6.21
C ASN A 353 3.43 48.76 7.64
N GLY A 354 4.20 47.76 8.12
CA GLY A 354 4.85 47.79 9.42
C GLY A 354 3.94 47.49 10.61
N GLN A 355 2.68 47.16 10.39
CA GLN A 355 1.73 46.74 11.41
C GLN A 355 1.40 45.23 11.28
N PRO A 356 1.10 44.52 12.38
CA PRO A 356 0.61 43.15 12.29
C PRO A 356 -0.60 43.04 11.35
N MET A 357 -0.70 41.93 10.60
CA MET A 357 -1.84 41.71 9.73
C MET A 357 -3.17 41.80 10.49
N SER A 358 -4.09 42.58 9.95
CA SER A 358 -5.49 42.57 10.38
C SER A 358 -6.21 41.29 9.95
N ALA A 359 -7.39 41.02 10.47
CA ALA A 359 -8.22 39.91 10.03
C ALA A 359 -8.55 39.99 8.52
N ALA A 360 -8.74 41.21 8.00
CA ALA A 360 -8.97 41.45 6.59
C ALA A 360 -7.72 41.14 5.73
N ASP A 361 -6.54 41.56 6.21
CA ASP A 361 -5.28 41.24 5.53
C ASP A 361 -5.03 39.72 5.51
N MET A 362 -5.27 39.04 6.64
CA MET A 362 -5.14 37.58 6.74
C MET A 362 -6.09 36.86 5.78
N ALA A 363 -7.34 37.29 5.70
CA ALA A 363 -8.32 36.73 4.76
C ALA A 363 -7.93 36.94 3.29
N ALA A 364 -7.36 38.11 2.97
CA ALA A 364 -6.87 38.41 1.61
C ALA A 364 -5.56 37.65 1.26
N TYR A 365 -4.74 37.36 2.27
CA TYR A 365 -3.47 36.64 2.10
C TYR A 365 -3.67 35.13 1.98
N GLN A 366 -4.76 34.59 2.53
CA GLN A 366 -5.05 33.17 2.53
C GLN A 366 -5.30 32.65 1.12
N ASN A 367 -4.92 31.40 0.85
CA ASN A 367 -5.25 30.74 -0.39
C ASN A 367 -6.77 30.63 -0.58
N PRO A 368 -7.28 30.82 -1.83
CA PRO A 368 -8.73 30.79 -2.10
C PRO A 368 -9.39 29.50 -1.61
N GLY A 369 -10.52 29.64 -0.91
CA GLY A 369 -11.32 28.52 -0.41
C GLY A 369 -11.06 28.12 1.04
N TYR A 370 -10.10 28.76 1.70
CA TYR A 370 -9.79 28.54 3.12
C TYR A 370 -10.17 29.71 4.01
#